data_a6986925d95c5bbc12e620ecd7516d65
#
_entry.id   a6986925d95c5bbc12e620ecd7516d65
#
_cell.length_a   1.000
_cell.length_b   1.000
_cell.length_c   1.000
_cell.angle_alpha   90.00
_cell.angle_beta   90.00
_cell.angle_gamma   90.00
#
_symmetry.space_group_name_H-M   'P 1'
#
loop_
_entity.id
_entity.type
_entity.pdbx_description
1 polymer ?
#
loop_
_entity_poly.entity_id
_entity_poly.type
_entity_poly.pdbx_seq_one_letter_code
_entity_poly.pdbx_strand_id
1 'polypeptide(L)'
;MPWISVEAFDDKAGRITTSVRGALWSNELTAFALLLVAAAVVSLALRRLARRIIAVNAAIAAALGAWPPMQLLLHKPDYERIVHLLSSENSRSRAQDPVVLNDWAEIIRADVQTLSLCVALFGCALAFVAAVVLVLRPGTDGARANQYERKAQRRQRIREDLISDPESGRVIWDALDADIDPTSDSSGSSRMP
;
A
#
# COMPACT_ATOMS: atom_id res chain seq x y z
N MET A 1 3.93 -18.86 6.78
CA MET A 1 5.12 -19.33 7.52
C MET A 1 4.77 -19.40 8.99
N PRO A 2 5.16 -20.47 9.71
CA PRO A 2 4.97 -20.57 11.16
C PRO A 2 5.92 -19.58 11.87
N TRP A 3 5.41 -18.91 12.91
CA TRP A 3 6.18 -17.99 13.75
C TRP A 3 6.51 -18.56 15.12
N ILE A 4 5.60 -19.37 15.65
CA ILE A 4 5.76 -20.01 16.94
C ILE A 4 5.41 -21.48 16.80
N SER A 5 6.27 -22.37 17.26
CA SER A 5 6.01 -23.80 17.44
C SER A 5 5.63 -24.03 18.90
N VAL A 6 4.47 -24.61 19.12
CA VAL A 6 3.93 -24.86 20.46
C VAL A 6 3.88 -26.36 20.68
N GLU A 7 4.49 -26.82 21.76
CA GLU A 7 4.33 -28.17 22.30
C GLU A 7 3.36 -28.11 23.47
N ALA A 8 2.25 -28.79 23.33
CA ALA A 8 1.23 -28.92 24.35
C ALA A 8 1.05 -30.39 24.74
N PHE A 9 0.66 -30.65 25.98
CA PHE A 9 0.29 -31.96 26.47
C PHE A 9 -1.22 -32.00 26.69
N ASP A 10 -1.87 -32.98 26.08
CA ASP A 10 -3.27 -33.28 26.30
C ASP A 10 -3.36 -34.67 26.96
N ASP A 11 -4.13 -34.79 28.01
CA ASP A 11 -4.31 -36.04 28.77
C ASP A 11 -4.88 -37.20 27.92
N LYS A 12 -5.58 -36.89 26.84
CA LYS A 12 -6.20 -37.88 25.96
C LYS A 12 -5.37 -38.20 24.71
N ALA A 13 -4.69 -37.19 24.16
CA ALA A 13 -3.97 -37.30 22.88
C ALA A 13 -2.43 -37.33 23.05
N GLY A 14 -1.92 -37.13 24.30
CA GLY A 14 -0.50 -37.08 24.59
C GLY A 14 0.17 -35.79 24.16
N ARG A 15 1.42 -35.88 23.71
CA ARG A 15 2.18 -34.69 23.24
C ARG A 15 1.75 -34.29 21.85
N ILE A 16 1.27 -33.08 21.71
CA ILE A 16 0.82 -32.47 20.45
C ILE A 16 1.73 -31.30 20.09
N THR A 17 2.23 -31.28 18.85
CA THR A 17 2.99 -30.14 18.33
C THR A 17 2.13 -29.40 17.32
N THR A 18 1.87 -28.13 17.58
CA THR A 18 1.13 -27.26 16.69
C THR A 18 1.94 -25.98 16.37
N SER A 19 1.56 -25.25 15.34
CA SER A 19 2.28 -24.04 14.97
C SER A 19 1.34 -22.88 14.75
N VAL A 20 1.68 -21.72 15.30
CA VAL A 20 0.96 -20.46 15.09
C VAL A 20 1.57 -19.75 13.90
N ARG A 21 0.73 -19.48 12.89
CA ARG A 21 1.14 -18.73 11.68
C ARG A 21 1.15 -17.23 11.98
N GLY A 22 2.04 -16.48 11.32
CA GLY A 22 2.13 -15.02 11.49
C GLY A 22 0.83 -14.28 11.18
N ALA A 23 0.04 -14.75 10.20
CA ALA A 23 -1.25 -14.19 9.87
C ALA A 23 -2.31 -14.34 10.98
N LEU A 24 -2.16 -15.35 11.85
CA LEU A 24 -3.01 -15.54 13.02
C LEU A 24 -2.56 -14.69 14.21
N TRP A 25 -1.24 -14.55 14.35
CA TRP A 25 -0.66 -13.71 15.39
C TRP A 25 -1.05 -12.25 15.24
N SER A 26 -1.06 -11.76 13.98
CA SER A 26 -1.45 -10.40 13.64
C SER A 26 -2.23 -10.37 12.32
N ASN A 27 -3.54 -10.24 12.42
CA ASN A 27 -4.44 -10.02 11.26
C ASN A 27 -4.09 -8.71 10.52
N GLU A 28 -3.57 -7.74 11.25
CA GLU A 28 -3.14 -6.44 10.74
C GLU A 28 -1.98 -6.59 9.76
N LEU A 29 -1.08 -7.54 9.99
CA LEU A 29 0.07 -7.78 9.12
C LEU A 29 -0.36 -8.20 7.71
N THR A 30 -1.41 -9.01 7.61
CA THR A 30 -1.98 -9.39 6.31
C THR A 30 -2.60 -8.18 5.60
N ALA A 31 -3.28 -7.30 6.35
CA ALA A 31 -3.85 -6.07 5.82
C ALA A 31 -2.75 -5.12 5.32
N PHE A 32 -1.66 -4.94 6.09
CA PHE A 32 -0.51 -4.14 5.65
C PHE A 32 0.18 -4.73 4.42
N ALA A 33 0.34 -6.04 4.34
CA ALA A 33 0.92 -6.69 3.17
C ALA A 33 0.08 -6.44 1.90
N LEU A 34 -1.25 -6.58 1.98
CA LEU A 34 -2.16 -6.29 0.87
C LEU A 34 -2.13 -4.80 0.49
N LEU A 35 -2.09 -3.90 1.48
CA LEU A 35 -1.98 -2.46 1.25
C LEU A 35 -0.67 -2.12 0.52
N LEU A 36 0.45 -2.71 0.91
CA LEU A 36 1.74 -2.50 0.24
C LEU A 36 1.73 -2.99 -1.21
N VAL A 37 1.13 -4.16 -1.48
CA VAL A 37 0.96 -4.67 -2.85
C VAL A 37 0.07 -3.73 -3.66
N ALA A 38 -1.07 -3.30 -3.12
CA ALA A 38 -1.95 -2.36 -3.78
C ALA A 38 -1.25 -1.02 -4.05
N ALA A 39 -0.51 -0.48 -3.08
CA ALA A 39 0.27 0.75 -3.24
C ALA A 39 1.33 0.62 -4.34
N ALA A 40 2.00 -0.54 -4.45
CA ALA A 40 2.97 -0.81 -5.51
C ALA A 40 2.30 -0.77 -6.90
N VAL A 41 1.17 -1.48 -7.07
CA VAL A 41 0.43 -1.51 -8.34
C VAL A 41 -0.08 -0.11 -8.72
N VAL A 42 -0.70 0.59 -7.77
CA VAL A 42 -1.26 1.93 -7.99
C VAL A 42 -0.16 2.95 -8.29
N SER A 43 1.02 2.83 -7.68
CA SER A 43 2.16 3.72 -7.93
C SER A 43 2.64 3.71 -9.38
N LEU A 44 2.41 2.61 -10.12
CA LEU A 44 2.74 2.51 -11.55
C LEU A 44 1.81 3.36 -12.44
N ALA A 45 0.57 3.55 -12.02
CA ALA A 45 -0.45 4.25 -12.79
C ALA A 45 -0.53 5.75 -12.46
N LEU A 46 -0.05 6.18 -11.29
CA LEU A 46 -0.24 7.54 -10.82
C LEU A 46 0.85 8.53 -11.25
N ARG A 47 0.45 9.82 -11.27
CA ARG A 47 1.33 10.97 -11.52
C ARG A 47 2.27 11.21 -10.34
N ARG A 48 3.36 11.94 -10.55
CA ARG A 48 4.42 12.23 -9.59
C ARG A 48 3.92 12.59 -8.19
N LEU A 49 2.94 13.49 -8.10
CA LEU A 49 2.47 14.01 -6.81
C LEU A 49 1.65 12.97 -6.05
N ALA A 50 0.70 12.31 -6.73
CA ALA A 50 -0.08 11.23 -6.15
C ALA A 50 0.79 10.01 -5.79
N ARG A 51 1.80 9.69 -6.61
CA ARG A 51 2.78 8.66 -6.34
C ARG A 51 3.57 8.94 -5.05
N ARG A 52 3.96 10.18 -4.78
CA ARG A 52 4.61 10.57 -3.52
C ARG A 52 3.71 10.35 -2.32
N ILE A 53 2.43 10.74 -2.41
CA ILE A 53 1.48 10.56 -1.31
C ILE A 53 1.31 9.06 -0.99
N ILE A 54 1.13 8.23 -2.03
CA ILE A 54 1.02 6.77 -1.83
C ILE A 54 2.30 6.18 -1.27
N ALA A 55 3.47 6.65 -1.71
CA ALA A 55 4.75 6.17 -1.20
C ALA A 55 4.95 6.52 0.28
N VAL A 56 4.51 7.71 0.73
CA VAL A 56 4.53 8.07 2.16
C VAL A 56 3.62 7.13 2.97
N ASN A 57 2.38 6.88 2.49
CA ASN A 57 1.48 5.93 3.16
C ASN A 57 2.05 4.51 3.18
N ALA A 58 2.69 4.06 2.11
CA ALA A 58 3.36 2.77 2.06
C ALA A 58 4.54 2.68 3.04
N ALA A 59 5.32 3.75 3.20
CA ALA A 59 6.40 3.79 4.20
C ALA A 59 5.86 3.68 5.63
N ILE A 60 4.77 4.39 5.94
CA ILE A 60 4.10 4.30 7.25
C ILE A 60 3.57 2.88 7.48
N ALA A 61 2.89 2.30 6.49
CA ALA A 61 2.36 0.94 6.59
C ALA A 61 3.47 -0.10 6.77
N ALA A 62 4.62 0.04 6.08
CA ALA A 62 5.77 -0.84 6.24
C ALA A 62 6.39 -0.73 7.64
N ALA A 63 6.48 0.48 8.20
CA ALA A 63 6.96 0.71 9.56
C ALA A 63 6.03 0.11 10.62
N LEU A 64 4.71 0.31 10.48
CA LEU A 64 3.70 -0.27 11.37
C LEU A 64 3.66 -1.80 11.25
N GLY A 65 3.80 -2.33 10.04
CA GLY A 65 3.86 -3.79 9.80
C GLY A 65 5.09 -4.46 10.39
N ALA A 66 6.17 -3.74 10.63
CA ALA A 66 7.37 -4.27 11.30
C ALA A 66 7.21 -4.40 12.83
N TRP A 67 6.20 -3.75 13.43
CA TRP A 67 5.99 -3.71 14.87
C TRP A 67 5.71 -5.09 15.50
N PRO A 68 4.74 -5.90 15.00
CA PRO A 68 4.42 -7.21 15.58
C PRO A 68 5.60 -8.20 15.58
N PRO A 69 6.33 -8.41 14.46
CA PRO A 69 7.47 -9.32 14.46
C PRO A 69 8.62 -8.82 15.34
N MET A 70 8.80 -7.50 15.44
CA MET A 70 9.83 -6.90 16.30
C MET A 70 9.51 -7.11 17.79
N GLN A 71 8.24 -6.91 18.19
CA GLN A 71 7.82 -7.22 19.56
C GLN A 71 8.06 -8.67 19.94
N LEU A 72 7.78 -9.61 19.04
CA LEU A 72 7.95 -11.04 19.29
C LEU A 72 9.43 -11.46 19.39
N LEU A 73 10.35 -10.70 18.77
CA LEU A 73 11.80 -10.90 18.92
C LEU A 73 12.34 -10.34 20.24
N LEU A 74 11.78 -9.22 20.71
CA LEU A 74 12.27 -8.50 21.90
C LEU A 74 11.67 -9.04 23.20
N HIS A 75 10.45 -9.58 23.14
CA HIS A 75 9.71 -10.03 24.31
C HIS A 75 9.34 -11.50 24.17
N LYS A 76 9.24 -12.19 25.29
CA LYS A 76 8.73 -13.56 25.32
C LYS A 76 7.28 -13.58 24.86
N PRO A 77 6.86 -14.59 24.07
CA PRO A 77 5.48 -14.71 23.63
C PRO A 77 4.55 -14.85 24.84
N ASP A 78 3.43 -14.14 24.81
CA ASP A 78 2.39 -14.23 25.82
C ASP A 78 1.62 -15.55 25.64
N TYR A 79 1.70 -16.43 26.64
CA TYR A 79 1.07 -17.75 26.62
C TYR A 79 -0.46 -17.65 26.58
N GLU A 80 -1.06 -16.69 27.29
CA GLU A 80 -2.51 -16.48 27.26
C GLU A 80 -3.00 -16.13 25.87
N ARG A 81 -2.26 -15.27 25.16
CA ARG A 81 -2.56 -14.91 23.79
C ARG A 81 -2.44 -16.10 22.83
N ILE A 82 -1.45 -16.97 23.03
CA ILE A 82 -1.28 -18.19 22.22
C ILE A 82 -2.48 -19.12 22.41
N VAL A 83 -2.91 -19.38 23.63
CA VAL A 83 -4.08 -20.20 23.94
C VAL A 83 -5.33 -19.63 23.32
N HIS A 84 -5.57 -18.34 23.48
CA HIS A 84 -6.73 -17.66 22.91
C HIS A 84 -6.76 -17.70 21.38
N LEU A 85 -5.62 -17.55 20.71
CA LEU A 85 -5.53 -17.64 19.25
C LEU A 85 -5.79 -19.06 18.77
N LEU A 86 -5.22 -20.08 19.42
CA LEU A 86 -5.42 -21.47 19.06
C LEU A 86 -6.86 -21.94 19.34
N SER A 87 -7.49 -21.50 20.43
CA SER A 87 -8.89 -21.83 20.72
C SER A 87 -9.86 -21.14 19.76
N SER A 88 -9.58 -19.91 19.36
CA SER A 88 -10.41 -19.18 18.41
C SER A 88 -10.31 -19.72 16.96
N GLU A 89 -9.14 -20.18 16.55
CA GLU A 89 -8.96 -20.84 15.25
C GLU A 89 -9.66 -22.20 15.21
N ASN A 90 -9.60 -22.94 16.30
CA ASN A 90 -10.23 -24.23 16.46
C ASN A 90 -11.76 -24.16 16.26
N SER A 91 -12.39 -23.09 16.71
CA SER A 91 -13.82 -22.85 16.46
C SER A 91 -14.15 -22.55 15.00
N ARG A 92 -13.20 -22.06 14.19
CA ARG A 92 -13.36 -21.76 12.77
C ARG A 92 -12.97 -22.91 11.85
N SER A 93 -11.97 -23.71 12.24
CA SER A 93 -11.39 -24.78 11.41
C SER A 93 -11.95 -26.18 11.67
N ARG A 94 -13.02 -26.31 12.43
CA ARG A 94 -13.66 -27.58 12.83
C ARG A 94 -13.95 -28.58 11.70
N ALA A 95 -13.85 -28.15 10.45
CA ALA A 95 -14.20 -28.98 9.29
C ALA A 95 -12.99 -29.68 8.63
N GLN A 96 -11.73 -29.28 8.89
CA GLN A 96 -10.60 -29.76 8.09
C GLN A 96 -9.37 -30.28 8.83
N ASP A 97 -9.23 -30.04 10.14
CA ASP A 97 -8.06 -30.55 10.89
C ASP A 97 -8.43 -30.88 12.34
N PRO A 98 -8.32 -32.16 12.77
CA PRO A 98 -8.82 -32.62 14.07
C PRO A 98 -7.87 -32.37 15.24
N VAL A 99 -6.83 -31.53 15.11
CA VAL A 99 -5.94 -31.22 16.24
C VAL A 99 -6.58 -30.14 17.11
N VAL A 100 -7.55 -30.56 17.91
CA VAL A 100 -8.23 -29.72 18.90
C VAL A 100 -7.35 -29.61 20.13
N LEU A 101 -6.69 -28.48 20.35
CA LEU A 101 -6.22 -28.13 21.68
C LEU A 101 -7.43 -27.78 22.53
N ASN A 102 -7.71 -28.60 23.51
CA ASN A 102 -8.76 -28.33 24.48
C ASN A 102 -8.32 -27.20 25.42
N ASP A 103 -9.26 -26.45 25.99
CA ASP A 103 -9.01 -25.31 26.90
C ASP A 103 -8.16 -25.68 28.14
N TRP A 104 -7.99 -26.97 28.42
CA TRP A 104 -7.19 -27.50 29.51
C TRP A 104 -5.81 -28.05 29.10
N ALA A 105 -5.41 -27.91 27.81
CA ALA A 105 -4.10 -28.36 27.37
C ALA A 105 -3.01 -27.45 27.94
N GLU A 106 -2.05 -28.06 28.69
CA GLU A 106 -0.94 -27.32 29.26
C GLU A 106 0.16 -27.11 28.22
N ILE A 107 0.51 -25.83 27.97
CA ILE A 107 1.60 -25.48 27.04
C ILE A 107 2.92 -25.75 27.77
N ILE A 108 3.67 -26.77 27.32
CA ILE A 108 4.96 -27.13 27.89
C ILE A 108 6.05 -26.19 27.35
N ARG A 109 5.98 -25.86 26.07
CA ARG A 109 7.01 -25.07 25.39
C ARG A 109 6.46 -24.31 24.20
N ALA A 110 6.91 -23.07 24.05
CA ALA A 110 6.64 -22.25 22.87
C ALA A 110 7.98 -21.74 22.34
N ASP A 111 8.40 -22.27 21.20
CA ASP A 111 9.65 -21.87 20.55
C ASP A 111 9.36 -20.91 19.40
N VAL A 112 9.96 -19.73 19.47
CA VAL A 112 9.84 -18.68 18.46
C VAL A 112 10.74 -18.99 17.27
N GLN A 113 10.18 -19.04 16.07
CA GLN A 113 10.95 -19.28 14.85
C GLN A 113 11.59 -17.99 14.34
N THR A 114 12.78 -17.69 14.84
CA THR A 114 13.54 -16.47 14.56
C THR A 114 13.74 -16.23 13.06
N LEU A 115 13.97 -17.28 12.27
CA LEU A 115 14.17 -17.18 10.83
C LEU A 115 12.93 -16.57 10.12
N SER A 116 11.74 -17.05 10.47
CA SER A 116 10.49 -16.55 9.87
C SER A 116 10.24 -15.09 10.22
N LEU A 117 10.57 -14.67 11.45
CA LEU A 117 10.46 -13.28 11.89
C LEU A 117 11.48 -12.38 11.20
N CYS A 118 12.72 -12.84 11.04
CA CYS A 118 13.75 -12.10 10.30
C CYS A 118 13.35 -11.90 8.83
N VAL A 119 12.77 -12.91 8.18
CA VAL A 119 12.26 -12.78 6.79
C VAL A 119 11.13 -11.74 6.72
N ALA A 120 10.20 -11.74 7.69
CA ALA A 120 9.12 -10.74 7.73
C ALA A 120 9.67 -9.32 7.93
N LEU A 121 10.60 -9.13 8.87
CA LEU A 121 11.26 -7.85 9.12
C LEU A 121 12.05 -7.37 7.90
N PHE A 122 12.78 -8.27 7.25
CA PHE A 122 13.50 -7.94 6.02
C PHE A 122 12.57 -7.48 4.91
N GLY A 123 11.40 -8.14 4.74
CA GLY A 123 10.37 -7.71 3.80
C GLY A 123 9.84 -6.32 4.10
N CYS A 124 9.54 -6.02 5.37
CA CYS A 124 9.11 -4.68 5.81
C CYS A 124 10.20 -3.62 5.58
N ALA A 125 11.46 -3.93 5.89
CA ALA A 125 12.59 -3.02 5.66
C ALA A 125 12.77 -2.73 4.17
N LEU A 126 12.70 -3.75 3.32
CA LEU A 126 12.81 -3.59 1.86
C LEU A 126 11.66 -2.72 1.32
N ALA A 127 10.42 -2.97 1.76
CA ALA A 127 9.26 -2.17 1.38
C ALA A 127 9.40 -0.71 1.83
N PHE A 128 9.90 -0.48 3.04
CA PHE A 128 10.16 0.86 3.57
C PHE A 128 11.20 1.61 2.72
N VAL A 129 12.35 0.97 2.45
CA VAL A 129 13.41 1.57 1.62
C VAL A 129 12.89 1.87 0.21
N ALA A 130 12.16 0.94 -0.41
CA ALA A 130 11.56 1.16 -1.73
C ALA A 130 10.58 2.34 -1.73
N ALA A 131 9.75 2.46 -0.69
CA ALA A 131 8.82 3.58 -0.53
C ALA A 131 9.57 4.92 -0.36
N VAL A 132 10.63 4.97 0.45
CA VAL A 132 11.47 6.16 0.63
C VAL A 132 12.15 6.55 -0.70
N VAL A 133 12.71 5.60 -1.43
CA VAL A 133 13.29 5.87 -2.76
C VAL A 133 12.24 6.44 -3.71
N LEU A 134 11.01 5.92 -3.69
CA LEU A 134 9.91 6.40 -4.53
C LEU A 134 9.47 7.82 -4.16
N VAL A 135 9.53 8.19 -2.87
CA VAL A 135 9.28 9.58 -2.42
C VAL A 135 10.35 10.53 -2.94
N LEU A 136 11.63 10.12 -2.85
CA LEU A 136 12.77 10.95 -3.26
C LEU A 136 12.89 11.04 -4.78
N ARG A 137 12.63 9.94 -5.49
CA ARG A 137 12.75 9.83 -6.94
C ARG A 137 11.46 9.31 -7.58
N PRO A 138 10.40 10.12 -7.66
CA PRO A 138 9.09 9.66 -8.15
C PRO A 138 9.07 9.32 -9.65
N GLY A 139 10.21 9.43 -10.36
CA GLY A 139 10.32 9.14 -11.78
C GLY A 139 9.72 10.24 -12.67
N THR A 140 9.72 9.99 -13.97
CA THR A 140 9.08 10.87 -14.98
C THR A 140 7.66 10.42 -15.23
N ASP A 141 6.75 11.39 -15.42
CA ASP A 141 5.38 11.07 -15.81
C ASP A 141 5.37 10.45 -17.21
N GLY A 142 4.55 9.42 -17.40
CA GLY A 142 4.48 8.71 -18.67
C GLY A 142 4.13 9.62 -19.84
N ALA A 143 4.56 9.24 -21.05
CA ALA A 143 4.40 10.04 -22.27
C ALA A 143 2.95 10.47 -22.56
N ARG A 144 1.95 9.65 -22.15
CA ARG A 144 0.53 9.99 -22.32
C ARG A 144 0.08 11.16 -21.45
N ALA A 145 0.53 11.22 -20.19
CA ALA A 145 0.21 12.32 -19.28
C ALA A 145 0.80 13.65 -19.78
N ASN A 146 2.06 13.61 -20.27
CA ASN A 146 2.72 14.76 -20.89
C ASN A 146 2.05 15.24 -22.19
N GLN A 147 1.41 14.36 -22.94
CA GLN A 147 0.73 14.75 -24.19
C GLN A 147 -0.51 15.63 -23.92
N TYR A 148 -1.31 15.27 -22.91
CA TYR A 148 -2.49 16.08 -22.54
C TYR A 148 -2.09 17.40 -21.88
N GLU A 149 -1.04 17.40 -21.08
CA GLU A 149 -0.52 18.61 -20.45
C GLU A 149 0.09 19.58 -21.47
N ARG A 150 0.84 19.07 -22.46
CA ARG A 150 1.34 19.87 -23.58
C ARG A 150 0.21 20.45 -24.42
N LYS A 151 -0.88 19.70 -24.68
CA LYS A 151 -2.06 20.22 -25.37
C LYS A 151 -2.76 21.32 -24.59
N ALA A 152 -2.93 21.16 -23.28
CA ALA A 152 -3.52 22.17 -22.40
C ALA A 152 -2.67 23.46 -22.36
N GLN A 153 -1.35 23.33 -22.18
CA GLN A 153 -0.41 24.46 -22.21
C GLN A 153 -0.36 25.15 -23.56
N ARG A 154 -0.40 24.38 -24.66
CA ARG A 154 -0.48 24.95 -26.01
C ARG A 154 -1.76 25.78 -26.21
N ARG A 155 -2.92 25.26 -25.80
CA ARG A 155 -4.19 26.00 -25.86
C ARG A 155 -4.15 27.27 -24.99
N GLN A 156 -3.53 27.24 -23.85
CA GLN A 156 -3.39 28.41 -22.99
C GLN A 156 -2.51 29.48 -23.64
N ARG A 157 -1.35 29.10 -24.18
CA ARG A 157 -0.49 30.04 -24.93
C ARG A 157 -1.18 30.65 -26.14
N ILE A 158 -1.91 29.85 -26.93
CA ILE A 158 -2.66 30.36 -28.07
C ILE A 158 -3.71 31.38 -27.63
N ARG A 159 -4.37 31.20 -26.48
CA ARG A 159 -5.29 32.21 -25.93
C ARG A 159 -4.58 33.49 -25.50
N GLU A 160 -3.41 33.35 -24.87
CA GLU A 160 -2.59 34.51 -24.50
C GLU A 160 -2.10 35.27 -25.73
N ASP A 161 -1.68 34.55 -26.76
CA ASP A 161 -1.27 35.13 -28.06
C ASP A 161 -2.45 35.81 -28.79
N LEU A 162 -3.67 35.25 -28.77
CA LEU A 162 -4.88 35.87 -29.28
C LEU A 162 -5.24 37.19 -28.59
N ILE A 163 -4.98 37.28 -27.27
CA ILE A 163 -5.23 38.53 -26.52
C ILE A 163 -4.17 39.59 -26.86
N SER A 164 -2.91 39.17 -27.01
CA SER A 164 -1.80 40.09 -27.25
C SER A 164 -1.70 40.59 -28.69
N ASP A 165 -2.08 39.77 -29.69
CA ASP A 165 -2.00 40.12 -31.12
C ASP A 165 -3.18 39.51 -31.92
N PRO A 166 -4.41 40.05 -31.73
CA PRO A 166 -5.63 39.50 -32.29
C PRO A 166 -5.73 39.60 -33.84
N GLU A 167 -4.97 40.47 -34.48
CA GLU A 167 -4.98 40.65 -35.93
C GLU A 167 -3.94 39.81 -36.68
N SER A 168 -3.09 39.09 -35.95
CA SER A 168 -2.08 38.21 -36.52
C SER A 168 -2.72 37.01 -37.20
N GLY A 169 -2.65 36.93 -38.52
CA GLY A 169 -3.19 35.81 -39.28
C GLY A 169 -2.62 34.46 -38.83
N ARG A 170 -1.37 34.42 -38.36
CA ARG A 170 -0.75 33.21 -37.80
C ARG A 170 -1.42 32.76 -36.50
N VAL A 171 -1.70 33.69 -35.60
CA VAL A 171 -2.35 33.38 -34.31
C VAL A 171 -3.77 32.89 -34.52
N ILE A 172 -4.48 33.50 -35.50
CA ILE A 172 -5.83 33.07 -35.89
C ILE A 172 -5.83 31.63 -36.42
N TRP A 173 -4.86 31.27 -37.27
CA TRP A 173 -4.73 29.91 -37.80
C TRP A 173 -4.35 28.92 -36.73
N ASP A 174 -3.42 29.25 -35.81
CA ASP A 174 -3.04 28.40 -34.66
C ASP A 174 -4.23 28.18 -33.72
N ALA A 175 -5.12 29.17 -33.55
CA ALA A 175 -6.34 29.04 -32.75
C ALA A 175 -7.37 28.10 -33.40
N LEU A 176 -7.61 28.24 -34.70
CA LEU A 176 -8.50 27.34 -35.43
C LEU A 176 -8.00 25.90 -35.42
N ASP A 177 -6.68 25.68 -35.55
CA ASP A 177 -6.06 24.35 -35.48
C ASP A 177 -6.15 23.74 -34.08
N ALA A 178 -6.30 24.57 -33.04
CA ALA A 178 -6.50 24.17 -31.67
C ALA A 178 -7.98 24.04 -31.22
N ASP A 179 -8.94 24.19 -32.18
CA ASP A 179 -10.38 24.20 -31.88
C ASP A 179 -10.80 25.36 -30.96
N ILE A 180 -10.15 26.50 -31.06
CA ILE A 180 -10.45 27.72 -30.32
C ILE A 180 -11.08 28.71 -31.33
N ASP A 181 -12.29 29.16 -31.05
CA ASP A 181 -12.95 30.18 -31.88
C ASP A 181 -12.37 31.57 -31.56
N PRO A 182 -11.63 32.19 -32.51
CA PRO A 182 -11.01 33.49 -32.29
C PRO A 182 -12.03 34.63 -32.19
N THR A 183 -13.31 34.39 -32.56
CA THR A 183 -14.35 35.42 -32.55
C THR A 183 -15.19 35.40 -31.27
N SER A 184 -15.09 34.39 -30.43
CA SER A 184 -15.94 34.22 -29.25
C SER A 184 -15.68 35.28 -28.16
N ASP A 185 -14.46 35.80 -28.05
CA ASP A 185 -14.10 36.79 -27.02
C ASP A 185 -14.37 38.28 -27.43
N SER A 186 -14.68 38.54 -28.71
CA SER A 186 -14.99 39.89 -29.19
C SER A 186 -16.42 40.37 -28.88
N SER A 187 -17.30 39.43 -28.45
CA SER A 187 -18.72 39.76 -28.16
C SER A 187 -18.98 40.29 -26.76
N GLY A 188 -17.98 40.28 -25.88
CA GLY A 188 -18.11 40.73 -24.48
C GLY A 188 -17.86 42.22 -24.20
N SER A 189 -17.29 42.96 -25.18
CA SER A 189 -16.82 44.34 -24.94
C SER A 189 -17.79 45.46 -25.39
N SER A 190 -19.00 45.14 -25.93
CA SER A 190 -19.91 46.14 -26.45
C SER A 190 -21.17 46.34 -25.60
N ARG A 191 -21.10 46.27 -24.27
CA ARG A 191 -22.19 46.71 -23.39
C ARG A 191 -21.66 47.49 -22.21
N MET A 192 -21.43 48.78 -22.40
CA MET A 192 -21.70 49.78 -21.36
C MET A 192 -22.30 51.04 -21.99
N PRO A 193 -23.43 51.50 -21.44
CA PRO A 193 -24.03 52.77 -21.77
C PRO A 193 -23.26 53.92 -21.17
#